data_b4c4bc5daf7887a9178b1bee81c9a58c
#
_entry.id   b4c4bc5daf7887a9178b1bee81c9a58c
#
_cell.length_a   1.000
_cell.length_b   1.000
_cell.length_c   1.000
_cell.angle_alpha   90.00
_cell.angle_beta   90.00
_cell.angle_gamma   90.00
#
_symmetry.space_group_name_H-M   'P 1'
#
loop_
_entity.id
_entity.type
_entity.pdbx_description
1 polymer ?
#
loop_
_entity_poly.entity_id
_entity_poly.type
_entity_poly.pdbx_seq_one_letter_code
_entity_poly.pdbx_strand_id
1 'polypeptide(L)'
;MKKLLWVLILLLLPLTALAEDAESRRDGAFFYQIADGEAILTGCDWDAMQADSLYMFAEPPVSLEIPATLGGYPVTSIGGGVFCSLDGCPVDAPFEVVLPEGLRTLDAYTFTECFYATKITLPASLEIIPEGCFDRVPAEIDFPIGNPRYSCENGFLINNTTQTLLYTAPSSHGIALPAVRRLGDWSLSNYYLWYDDYDPVLPDTLESVGSYVFYDCGVTRVTFPDGITELSPFTFSCTALQEVHLPASLREIPDYCFWDCHLTALTIPDGVTRIGAQAFNGF
;
A
#
# COMPACT_ATOMS: atom_id res chain seq x y z
N MET A 1 8.46 16.83 16.83
CA MET A 1 9.20 15.69 16.29
C MET A 1 8.53 15.03 15.07
N LYS A 2 7.23 15.21 14.84
CA LYS A 2 6.50 14.67 13.65
C LYS A 2 6.95 15.22 12.28
N LYS A 3 7.64 16.35 12.20
CA LYS A 3 8.02 16.99 10.92
C LYS A 3 9.34 16.50 10.27
N LEU A 4 10.15 15.70 10.97
CA LEU A 4 11.45 15.26 10.46
C LEU A 4 11.36 13.92 9.71
N LEU A 5 10.32 13.13 9.94
CA LEU A 5 10.11 11.82 9.29
C LEU A 5 9.69 11.95 7.82
N TRP A 6 9.03 13.04 7.49
CA TRP A 6 8.53 13.35 6.14
C TRP A 6 9.62 13.53 5.07
N VAL A 7 10.81 13.96 5.48
CA VAL A 7 11.94 14.21 4.55
C VAL A 7 12.61 12.91 4.08
N LEU A 8 12.52 11.83 4.85
CA LEU A 8 13.16 10.56 4.49
C LEU A 8 12.33 9.71 3.51
N ILE A 9 10.99 9.82 3.55
CA ILE A 9 10.09 9.07 2.65
C ILE A 9 10.15 9.63 1.22
N LEU A 10 10.34 10.96 1.08
CA LEU A 10 10.48 11.61 -0.23
C LEU A 10 11.78 11.25 -0.99
N LEU A 11 12.78 10.67 -0.30
CA LEU A 11 14.06 10.30 -0.92
C LEU A 11 14.12 8.86 -1.44
N LEU A 12 13.08 8.06 -1.23
CA LEU A 12 12.98 6.66 -1.67
C LEU A 12 12.01 6.43 -2.83
N LEU A 13 11.53 7.51 -3.47
CA LEU A 13 10.78 7.34 -4.71
C LEU A 13 11.72 6.68 -5.73
N PRO A 14 11.39 5.49 -6.27
CA PRO A 14 12.10 5.00 -7.43
C PRO A 14 11.94 6.08 -8.52
N LEU A 15 13.05 6.67 -8.95
CA LEU A 15 13.09 7.37 -10.21
C LEU A 15 12.83 6.30 -11.28
N THR A 16 11.57 5.94 -11.49
CA THR A 16 11.20 5.39 -12.79
C THR A 16 11.59 6.49 -13.76
N ALA A 17 12.51 6.17 -14.65
CA ALA A 17 12.93 7.07 -15.71
C ALA A 17 11.70 7.40 -16.57
N LEU A 18 10.89 8.33 -16.11
CA LEU A 18 10.00 9.08 -16.98
C LEU A 18 10.93 9.72 -18.00
N ALA A 19 10.69 9.45 -19.27
CA ALA A 19 11.40 10.12 -20.34
C ALA A 19 11.38 11.60 -20.01
N GLU A 20 12.55 12.22 -19.84
CA GLU A 20 12.76 13.58 -19.33
C GLU A 20 12.05 14.69 -20.15
N ASP A 21 11.26 14.34 -21.18
CA ASP A 21 10.60 15.25 -22.13
C ASP A 21 9.11 14.98 -22.38
N ALA A 22 8.40 14.16 -21.57
CA ALA A 22 6.98 13.96 -21.78
C ALA A 22 6.18 15.18 -21.31
N GLU A 23 5.70 15.99 -22.27
CA GLU A 23 4.86 17.17 -22.01
C GLU A 23 3.59 16.76 -21.25
N SER A 24 3.38 17.34 -20.06
CA SER A 24 2.16 17.14 -19.27
C SER A 24 0.98 17.76 -20.02
N ARG A 25 -0.07 16.99 -20.24
CA ARG A 25 -1.30 17.38 -20.92
C ARG A 25 -2.46 17.35 -19.96
N ARG A 26 -3.56 18.00 -20.34
CA ARG A 26 -4.79 18.06 -19.55
C ARG A 26 -6.00 17.72 -20.40
N ASP A 27 -6.90 16.90 -19.83
CA ASP A 27 -8.22 16.63 -20.36
C ASP A 27 -9.23 16.69 -19.20
N GLY A 28 -10.10 17.70 -19.21
CA GLY A 28 -10.98 17.99 -18.07
C GLY A 28 -10.18 18.24 -16.79
N ALA A 29 -10.44 17.43 -15.77
CA ALA A 29 -9.76 17.48 -14.47
C ALA A 29 -8.54 16.54 -14.36
N PHE A 30 -8.14 15.88 -15.46
CA PHE A 30 -7.06 14.89 -15.44
C PHE A 30 -5.80 15.40 -16.14
N PHE A 31 -4.65 15.21 -15.48
CA PHE A 31 -3.33 15.43 -16.05
C PHE A 31 -2.76 14.10 -16.55
N TYR A 32 -2.17 14.11 -17.74
CA TYR A 32 -1.63 12.89 -18.32
C TYR A 32 -0.42 13.17 -19.23
N GLN A 33 0.35 12.12 -19.48
CA GLN A 33 1.43 12.08 -20.45
C GLN A 33 1.12 11.01 -21.51
N ILE A 34 1.76 11.12 -22.66
CA ILE A 34 1.62 10.11 -23.73
C ILE A 34 2.96 9.40 -23.89
N ALA A 35 2.92 8.07 -23.84
CA ALA A 35 4.03 7.21 -24.18
C ALA A 35 3.52 6.08 -25.10
N ASP A 36 4.21 5.84 -26.21
CA ASP A 36 3.89 4.77 -27.18
C ASP A 36 2.44 4.75 -27.67
N GLY A 37 1.78 5.91 -27.77
CA GLY A 37 0.38 6.04 -28.20
C GLY A 37 -0.65 5.73 -27.12
N GLU A 38 -0.25 5.65 -25.87
CA GLU A 38 -1.07 5.39 -24.69
C GLU A 38 -0.98 6.54 -23.70
N ALA A 39 -2.04 6.76 -22.90
CA ALA A 39 -2.07 7.77 -21.87
C ALA A 39 -1.67 7.17 -20.51
N ILE A 40 -0.78 7.88 -19.82
CA ILE A 40 -0.40 7.64 -18.43
C ILE A 40 -1.05 8.74 -17.61
N LEU A 41 -1.99 8.42 -16.72
CA LEU A 41 -2.58 9.38 -15.80
C LEU A 41 -1.51 9.80 -14.77
N THR A 42 -1.23 11.09 -14.66
CA THR A 42 -0.17 11.64 -13.79
C THR A 42 -0.68 12.53 -12.67
N GLY A 43 -1.96 12.88 -12.68
CA GLY A 43 -2.56 13.69 -11.63
C GLY A 43 -4.03 14.01 -11.87
N CYS A 44 -4.66 14.53 -10.81
CA CYS A 44 -6.04 15.01 -10.81
C CYS A 44 -6.08 16.46 -10.32
N ASP A 45 -6.88 17.30 -11.00
CA ASP A 45 -7.20 18.66 -10.53
C ASP A 45 -8.45 18.58 -9.65
N TRP A 46 -8.23 18.45 -8.37
CA TRP A 46 -9.30 18.29 -7.38
C TRP A 46 -10.19 19.54 -7.28
N ASP A 47 -9.61 20.74 -7.46
CA ASP A 47 -10.38 22.00 -7.44
C ASP A 47 -11.34 22.07 -8.63
N ALA A 48 -10.91 21.61 -9.80
CA ALA A 48 -11.77 21.52 -10.97
C ALA A 48 -12.87 20.49 -10.81
N MET A 49 -12.59 19.35 -10.16
CA MET A 49 -13.60 18.33 -9.83
C MET A 49 -14.65 18.84 -8.86
N GLN A 50 -14.24 19.62 -7.83
CA GLN A 50 -15.17 20.25 -6.88
C GLN A 50 -16.00 21.38 -7.51
N ALA A 51 -15.42 22.14 -8.44
CA ALA A 51 -16.12 23.22 -9.12
C ALA A 51 -17.22 22.70 -10.06
N ASP A 52 -17.10 21.46 -10.52
CA ASP A 52 -18.17 20.78 -11.25
C ASP A 52 -19.29 20.44 -10.25
N SER A 53 -20.44 21.14 -10.36
CA SER A 53 -21.54 21.11 -9.39
C SER A 53 -22.10 19.71 -9.07
N LEU A 54 -21.72 18.70 -9.83
CA LEU A 54 -22.03 17.30 -9.58
C LEU A 54 -21.38 16.77 -8.28
N TYR A 55 -20.17 17.25 -7.89
CA TYR A 55 -19.46 16.79 -6.70
C TYR A 55 -19.84 17.58 -5.43
N MET A 56 -20.20 18.87 -5.57
CA MET A 56 -20.53 19.73 -4.42
C MET A 56 -21.90 19.38 -3.76
N PHE A 57 -22.79 18.69 -4.48
CA PHE A 57 -24.15 18.36 -4.02
C PHE A 57 -24.44 16.86 -4.03
N ALA A 58 -23.47 16.02 -4.40
CA ALA A 58 -23.62 14.58 -4.31
C ALA A 58 -23.62 14.16 -2.83
N GLU A 59 -24.57 13.31 -2.45
CA GLU A 59 -24.50 12.67 -1.14
C GLU A 59 -23.32 11.70 -1.10
N PRO A 60 -22.48 11.70 -0.07
CA PRO A 60 -21.34 10.77 0.05
C PRO A 60 -21.79 9.29 0.07
N PRO A 61 -20.99 8.36 -0.46
CA PRO A 61 -19.71 8.57 -1.12
C PRO A 61 -19.83 9.05 -2.56
N VAL A 62 -18.93 9.96 -2.96
CA VAL A 62 -18.82 10.42 -4.36
C VAL A 62 -18.02 9.40 -5.15
N SER A 63 -18.48 9.05 -6.37
CA SER A 63 -17.75 8.13 -7.25
C SER A 63 -16.85 8.92 -8.23
N LEU A 64 -15.54 8.69 -8.14
CA LEU A 64 -14.55 9.19 -9.08
C LEU A 64 -14.30 8.14 -10.16
N GLU A 65 -14.88 8.33 -11.33
CA GLU A 65 -14.66 7.46 -12.48
C GLU A 65 -13.49 7.97 -13.31
N ILE A 66 -12.43 7.15 -13.43
CA ILE A 66 -11.30 7.47 -14.29
C ILE A 66 -11.67 7.11 -15.74
N PRO A 67 -11.56 8.06 -16.69
CA PRO A 67 -11.97 7.81 -18.07
C PRO A 67 -11.06 6.78 -18.75
N ALA A 68 -11.63 5.95 -19.63
CA ALA A 68 -10.87 4.96 -20.39
C ALA A 68 -9.93 5.58 -21.44
N THR A 69 -10.12 6.86 -21.78
CA THR A 69 -9.27 7.60 -22.71
C THR A 69 -9.05 9.03 -22.23
N LEU A 70 -7.86 9.58 -22.47
CA LEU A 70 -7.52 10.98 -22.23
C LEU A 70 -6.93 11.57 -23.51
N GLY A 71 -7.51 12.67 -24.00
CA GLY A 71 -7.12 13.29 -25.28
C GLY A 71 -7.24 12.35 -26.47
N GLY A 72 -8.10 11.31 -26.40
CA GLY A 72 -8.27 10.29 -27.43
C GLY A 72 -7.29 9.11 -27.35
N TYR A 73 -6.40 9.09 -26.34
CA TYR A 73 -5.48 7.97 -26.10
C TYR A 73 -5.99 7.06 -24.98
N PRO A 74 -5.86 5.73 -25.12
CA PRO A 74 -6.31 4.81 -24.07
C PRO A 74 -5.47 4.98 -22.79
N VAL A 75 -6.14 5.02 -21.62
CA VAL A 75 -5.49 5.06 -20.32
C VAL A 75 -5.06 3.65 -19.94
N THR A 76 -3.76 3.40 -19.93
CA THR A 76 -3.19 2.08 -19.66
C THR A 76 -2.36 2.02 -18.41
N SER A 77 -1.97 3.18 -17.86
CA SER A 77 -1.16 3.27 -16.66
C SER A 77 -1.58 4.46 -15.78
N ILE A 78 -1.42 4.31 -14.47
CA ILE A 78 -1.60 5.38 -13.49
C ILE A 78 -0.29 5.52 -12.71
N GLY A 79 0.25 6.75 -12.67
CA GLY A 79 1.49 7.08 -12.00
C GLY A 79 1.41 7.04 -10.47
N GLY A 80 2.57 7.07 -9.83
CA GLY A 80 2.65 7.08 -8.38
C GLY A 80 2.11 8.38 -7.77
N GLY A 81 1.41 8.26 -6.64
CA GLY A 81 0.89 9.39 -5.88
C GLY A 81 -0.30 10.13 -6.50
N VAL A 82 -0.87 9.65 -7.61
CA VAL A 82 -1.99 10.34 -8.31
C VAL A 82 -3.18 10.58 -7.38
N PHE A 83 -3.45 9.66 -6.48
CA PHE A 83 -4.55 9.76 -5.50
C PHE A 83 -4.05 10.01 -4.07
N CYS A 84 -2.78 10.38 -3.90
CA CYS A 84 -2.20 10.67 -2.59
C CYS A 84 -2.79 11.94 -1.99
N SER A 85 -3.19 11.89 -0.71
CA SER A 85 -3.80 13.04 -0.02
C SER A 85 -2.80 14.12 0.40
N LEU A 86 -1.48 13.91 0.19
CA LEU A 86 -0.46 14.88 0.61
C LEU A 86 -0.47 16.19 -0.18
N ASP A 87 -0.89 16.16 -1.44
CA ASP A 87 -0.86 17.32 -2.33
C ASP A 87 -2.24 17.96 -2.57
N GLY A 88 -3.15 17.85 -1.58
CA GLY A 88 -4.39 18.63 -1.61
C GLY A 88 -5.59 17.90 -2.20
N CYS A 89 -5.76 16.62 -1.88
CA CYS A 89 -7.09 16.03 -2.00
C CYS A 89 -8.02 16.82 -1.07
N PRO A 90 -8.84 17.73 -1.60
CA PRO A 90 -9.60 18.67 -0.79
C PRO A 90 -10.91 18.07 -0.28
N VAL A 91 -11.10 16.77 -0.48
CA VAL A 91 -12.33 16.10 -0.12
C VAL A 91 -12.18 15.54 1.29
N ASP A 92 -12.55 16.35 2.29
CA ASP A 92 -12.82 15.87 3.66
C ASP A 92 -14.08 14.97 3.68
N ALA A 93 -14.44 14.33 2.57
CA ALA A 93 -15.63 13.51 2.40
C ALA A 93 -15.29 12.15 1.79
N PRO A 94 -15.97 11.08 2.21
CA PRO A 94 -15.77 9.75 1.64
C PRO A 94 -16.02 9.70 0.13
N PHE A 95 -15.12 9.04 -0.61
CA PHE A 95 -15.29 8.84 -2.04
C PHE A 95 -14.90 7.41 -2.47
N GLU A 96 -15.37 7.02 -3.64
CA GLU A 96 -15.03 5.77 -4.29
C GLU A 96 -14.25 6.05 -5.57
N VAL A 97 -13.33 5.16 -5.95
CA VAL A 97 -12.57 5.25 -7.20
C VAL A 97 -12.90 4.07 -8.08
N VAL A 98 -13.24 4.36 -9.34
CA VAL A 98 -13.49 3.33 -10.36
C VAL A 98 -12.44 3.46 -11.45
N LEU A 99 -11.60 2.45 -11.61
CA LEU A 99 -10.57 2.40 -12.64
C LEU A 99 -11.11 1.77 -13.92
N PRO A 100 -10.72 2.27 -15.11
CA PRO A 100 -11.29 1.84 -16.39
C PRO A 100 -10.76 0.47 -16.83
N GLU A 101 -11.59 -0.28 -17.54
CA GLU A 101 -11.12 -1.44 -18.31
C GLU A 101 -10.11 -0.99 -19.38
N GLY A 102 -9.07 -1.81 -19.60
CA GLY A 102 -7.92 -1.46 -20.44
C GLY A 102 -6.72 -0.93 -19.66
N LEU A 103 -6.91 -0.52 -18.39
CA LEU A 103 -5.80 -0.19 -17.50
C LEU A 103 -4.99 -1.45 -17.20
N ARG A 104 -3.67 -1.39 -17.39
CA ARG A 104 -2.77 -2.53 -17.22
C ARG A 104 -1.83 -2.37 -16.03
N THR A 105 -1.46 -1.13 -15.69
CA THR A 105 -0.40 -0.88 -14.72
C THR A 105 -0.80 0.18 -13.72
N LEU A 106 -0.62 -0.13 -12.45
CA LEU A 106 -0.53 0.86 -11.36
C LEU A 106 0.95 1.04 -11.01
N ASP A 107 1.36 2.25 -10.70
CA ASP A 107 2.70 2.53 -10.19
C ASP A 107 2.74 2.37 -8.67
N ALA A 108 3.93 2.30 -8.09
CA ALA A 108 4.10 2.29 -6.65
C ALA A 108 3.48 3.57 -6.04
N TYR A 109 2.88 3.44 -4.87
CA TYR A 109 2.27 4.56 -4.13
C TYR A 109 1.11 5.26 -4.85
N THR A 110 0.48 4.67 -5.88
CA THR A 110 -0.65 5.27 -6.62
C THR A 110 -1.76 5.75 -5.68
N PHE A 111 -2.07 4.96 -4.64
CA PHE A 111 -3.12 5.28 -3.65
C PHE A 111 -2.58 5.58 -2.25
N THR A 112 -1.27 5.75 -2.07
CA THR A 112 -0.68 5.99 -0.76
C THR A 112 -1.39 7.11 -0.01
N GLU A 113 -1.74 6.86 1.27
CA GLU A 113 -2.40 7.83 2.14
C GLU A 113 -3.72 8.40 1.61
N CYS A 114 -4.42 7.66 0.76
CA CYS A 114 -5.72 8.04 0.25
C CYS A 114 -6.80 7.84 1.33
N PHE A 115 -6.73 8.62 2.42
CA PHE A 115 -7.46 8.40 3.67
C PHE A 115 -8.98 8.48 3.56
N TYR A 116 -9.51 9.11 2.53
CA TYR A 116 -10.95 9.28 2.33
C TYR A 116 -11.53 8.31 1.31
N ALA A 117 -10.70 7.50 0.64
CA ALA A 117 -11.19 6.45 -0.23
C ALA A 117 -11.87 5.36 0.60
N THR A 118 -13.12 5.05 0.29
CA THR A 118 -13.89 3.98 0.96
C THR A 118 -13.96 2.72 0.11
N LYS A 119 -13.84 2.86 -1.20
CA LYS A 119 -13.85 1.75 -2.15
C LYS A 119 -12.99 2.07 -3.36
N ILE A 120 -12.24 1.08 -3.83
CA ILE A 120 -11.47 1.14 -5.08
C ILE A 120 -11.89 -0.05 -5.94
N THR A 121 -12.48 0.23 -7.10
CA THR A 121 -12.85 -0.80 -8.09
C THR A 121 -11.73 -0.92 -9.10
N LEU A 122 -11.10 -2.08 -9.14
CA LEU A 122 -10.00 -2.42 -10.05
C LEU A 122 -10.51 -3.17 -11.27
N PRO A 123 -9.97 -2.93 -12.50
CA PRO A 123 -10.40 -3.62 -13.70
C PRO A 123 -9.76 -5.01 -13.87
N ALA A 124 -10.43 -5.89 -14.61
CA ALA A 124 -9.92 -7.23 -14.92
C ALA A 124 -8.63 -7.21 -15.75
N SER A 125 -8.37 -6.11 -16.46
CA SER A 125 -7.22 -5.93 -17.35
C SER A 125 -5.89 -5.71 -16.65
N LEU A 126 -5.88 -5.51 -15.30
CA LEU A 126 -4.65 -5.23 -14.56
C LEU A 126 -3.63 -6.37 -14.67
N GLU A 127 -2.40 -6.00 -15.02
CA GLU A 127 -1.25 -6.89 -15.16
C GLU A 127 -0.18 -6.62 -14.10
N ILE A 128 -0.07 -5.37 -13.62
CA ILE A 128 0.95 -4.96 -12.65
C ILE A 128 0.30 -4.15 -11.54
N ILE A 129 0.39 -4.68 -10.32
CA ILE A 129 0.08 -4.01 -9.06
C ILE A 129 1.33 -4.15 -8.17
N PRO A 130 2.12 -3.09 -7.98
CA PRO A 130 3.32 -3.15 -7.15
C PRO A 130 2.99 -3.23 -5.66
N GLU A 131 3.95 -3.75 -4.87
CA GLU A 131 3.91 -3.66 -3.42
C GLU A 131 3.88 -2.18 -3.00
N GLY A 132 3.18 -1.85 -1.91
CA GLY A 132 3.02 -0.47 -1.43
C GLY A 132 2.05 0.41 -2.21
N CYS A 133 1.38 -0.11 -3.26
CA CYS A 133 0.41 0.65 -4.05
C CYS A 133 -0.74 1.23 -3.21
N PHE A 134 -1.14 0.53 -2.14
CA PHE A 134 -2.26 0.86 -1.26
C PHE A 134 -1.80 1.15 0.19
N ASP A 135 -0.61 1.73 0.36
CA ASP A 135 -0.13 2.07 1.70
C ASP A 135 -1.10 3.02 2.41
N ARG A 136 -1.52 2.62 3.63
CA ARG A 136 -2.40 3.38 4.53
C ARG A 136 -3.71 3.86 3.88
N VAL A 137 -4.30 3.03 3.04
CA VAL A 137 -5.59 3.27 2.40
C VAL A 137 -6.70 2.55 3.15
N PRO A 138 -7.77 3.24 3.59
CA PRO A 138 -8.87 2.60 4.31
C PRO A 138 -9.98 2.08 3.40
N ALA A 139 -9.68 1.69 2.17
CA ALA A 139 -10.68 1.33 1.18
C ALA A 139 -10.94 -0.17 1.10
N GLU A 140 -12.18 -0.54 0.81
CA GLU A 140 -12.48 -1.87 0.29
C GLU A 140 -12.01 -1.98 -1.16
N ILE A 141 -11.42 -3.13 -1.52
CA ILE A 141 -11.01 -3.41 -2.89
C ILE A 141 -12.06 -4.29 -3.56
N ASP A 142 -12.68 -3.76 -4.60
CA ASP A 142 -13.55 -4.52 -5.50
C ASP A 142 -12.73 -4.95 -6.72
N PHE A 143 -12.49 -6.25 -6.85
CA PHE A 143 -11.67 -6.81 -7.91
C PHE A 143 -12.43 -7.94 -8.61
N PRO A 144 -12.59 -7.89 -9.93
CA PRO A 144 -13.41 -8.85 -10.66
C PRO A 144 -12.79 -10.26 -10.61
N ILE A 145 -13.66 -11.25 -10.49
CA ILE A 145 -13.26 -12.66 -10.53
C ILE A 145 -12.73 -12.99 -11.92
N GLY A 146 -11.61 -13.71 -11.98
CA GLY A 146 -11.06 -14.26 -13.23
C GLY A 146 -9.81 -13.54 -13.75
N ASN A 147 -9.27 -12.54 -13.05
CA ASN A 147 -7.94 -12.07 -13.38
C ASN A 147 -6.92 -13.20 -13.07
N PRO A 148 -6.02 -13.53 -14.03
CA PRO A 148 -5.11 -14.68 -13.87
C PRO A 148 -3.99 -14.44 -12.86
N ARG A 149 -3.69 -13.18 -12.53
CA ARG A 149 -2.54 -12.80 -11.70
C ARG A 149 -2.93 -12.43 -10.29
N TYR A 150 -4.12 -11.87 -10.10
CA TYR A 150 -4.55 -11.33 -8.81
C TYR A 150 -5.92 -11.87 -8.40
N SER A 151 -6.13 -11.94 -7.11
CA SER A 151 -7.44 -12.19 -6.51
C SER A 151 -7.63 -11.29 -5.30
N CYS A 152 -8.89 -10.94 -5.01
CA CYS A 152 -9.27 -10.26 -3.80
C CYS A 152 -10.43 -11.02 -3.14
N GLU A 153 -10.16 -11.65 -2.00
CA GLU A 153 -11.14 -12.42 -1.25
C GLU A 153 -11.07 -12.05 0.23
N ASN A 154 -12.22 -11.83 0.85
CA ASN A 154 -12.33 -11.44 2.27
C ASN A 154 -11.46 -10.22 2.63
N GLY A 155 -11.29 -9.27 1.72
CA GLY A 155 -10.47 -8.08 1.91
C GLY A 155 -8.96 -8.28 1.72
N PHE A 156 -8.50 -9.45 1.28
CA PHE A 156 -7.09 -9.72 1.01
C PHE A 156 -6.81 -9.68 -0.49
N LEU A 157 -6.02 -8.70 -0.94
CA LEU A 157 -5.52 -8.63 -2.31
C LEU A 157 -4.22 -9.41 -2.44
N ILE A 158 -4.21 -10.42 -3.29
CA ILE A 158 -3.10 -11.37 -3.42
C ILE A 158 -2.60 -11.40 -4.87
N ASN A 159 -1.27 -11.35 -5.04
CA ASN A 159 -0.61 -11.76 -6.27
C ASN A 159 -0.50 -13.29 -6.27
N ASN A 160 -1.31 -13.95 -7.08
CA ASN A 160 -1.39 -15.41 -7.16
C ASN A 160 -0.15 -16.06 -7.77
N THR A 161 0.62 -15.31 -8.59
CA THR A 161 1.84 -15.83 -9.22
C THR A 161 2.98 -15.95 -8.21
N THR A 162 3.15 -14.93 -7.37
CA THR A 162 4.21 -14.88 -6.36
C THR A 162 3.74 -15.33 -4.97
N GLN A 163 2.44 -15.59 -4.79
CA GLN A 163 1.81 -15.87 -3.51
C GLN A 163 2.11 -14.77 -2.47
N THR A 164 1.99 -13.50 -2.91
CA THR A 164 2.26 -12.32 -2.09
C THR A 164 0.95 -11.65 -1.69
N LEU A 165 0.75 -11.39 -0.41
CA LEU A 165 -0.27 -10.49 0.08
C LEU A 165 0.16 -9.06 -0.23
N LEU A 166 -0.61 -8.33 -1.02
CA LEU A 166 -0.32 -6.96 -1.43
C LEU A 166 -1.03 -5.92 -0.57
N TYR A 167 -2.22 -6.27 -0.07
CA TYR A 167 -3.05 -5.33 0.68
C TYR A 167 -4.08 -6.07 1.54
N THR A 168 -4.44 -5.43 2.65
CA THR A 168 -5.41 -5.90 3.63
C THR A 168 -6.46 -4.82 3.85
N ALA A 169 -7.69 -5.06 3.40
CA ALA A 169 -8.80 -4.13 3.52
C ALA A 169 -9.42 -4.15 4.93
N PRO A 170 -10.16 -3.10 5.35
CA PRO A 170 -10.84 -3.05 6.65
C PRO A 170 -11.77 -4.22 6.92
N SER A 171 -12.47 -4.73 5.90
CA SER A 171 -13.38 -5.87 6.04
C SER A 171 -12.70 -7.19 6.43
N SER A 172 -11.36 -7.28 6.28
CA SER A 172 -10.59 -8.45 6.68
C SER A 172 -10.30 -8.53 8.17
N HIS A 173 -10.64 -7.49 8.94
CA HIS A 173 -10.37 -7.43 10.38
C HIS A 173 -10.96 -8.66 11.11
N GLY A 174 -10.11 -9.30 11.91
CA GLY A 174 -10.48 -10.54 12.64
C GLY A 174 -10.54 -11.80 11.78
N ILE A 175 -10.26 -11.74 10.49
CA ILE A 175 -10.16 -12.88 9.59
C ILE A 175 -8.71 -13.36 9.56
N ALA A 176 -8.51 -14.68 9.63
CA ALA A 176 -7.17 -15.25 9.53
C ALA A 176 -6.51 -14.92 8.17
N LEU A 177 -5.22 -14.60 8.21
CA LEU A 177 -4.46 -14.33 6.99
C LEU A 177 -4.48 -15.54 6.05
N PRO A 178 -4.58 -15.32 4.74
CA PRO A 178 -4.56 -16.40 3.76
C PRO A 178 -3.20 -17.11 3.72
N ALA A 179 -3.17 -18.33 3.19
CA ALA A 179 -1.96 -19.10 3.00
C ALA A 179 -1.10 -18.48 1.88
N VAL A 180 -0.30 -17.48 2.21
CA VAL A 180 0.64 -16.82 1.30
C VAL A 180 2.08 -17.16 1.68
N ARG A 181 3.02 -16.95 0.74
CA ARG A 181 4.45 -17.14 0.97
C ARG A 181 5.18 -15.86 1.35
N ARG A 182 4.60 -14.71 1.01
CA ARG A 182 5.17 -13.40 1.30
C ARG A 182 4.11 -12.42 1.80
N LEU A 183 4.43 -11.65 2.82
CA LEU A 183 3.76 -10.39 3.11
C LEU A 183 4.50 -9.30 2.33
N GLY A 184 3.84 -8.65 1.38
CA GLY A 184 4.42 -7.57 0.59
C GLY A 184 4.64 -6.31 1.42
N ASP A 185 5.43 -5.38 0.88
CA ASP A 185 5.69 -4.10 1.52
C ASP A 185 4.37 -3.38 1.83
N TRP A 186 4.22 -2.87 3.06
CA TRP A 186 3.04 -2.14 3.55
C TRP A 186 1.73 -2.96 3.62
N SER A 187 1.76 -4.27 3.39
CA SER A 187 0.53 -5.07 3.23
C SER A 187 -0.41 -5.11 4.43
N LEU A 188 0.09 -4.88 5.65
CA LEU A 188 -0.66 -4.82 6.91
C LEU A 188 -0.57 -3.46 7.61
N SER A 189 0.06 -2.45 6.99
CA SER A 189 0.23 -1.10 7.53
C SER A 189 -1.07 -0.28 7.47
N ASN A 190 -2.19 -0.88 7.82
CA ASN A 190 -3.47 -0.21 7.69
C ASN A 190 -3.82 0.57 8.97
N TYR A 191 -4.13 1.85 8.82
CA TYR A 191 -4.54 2.77 9.89
C TYR A 191 -5.67 2.24 10.78
N TYR A 192 -6.55 1.38 10.26
CA TYR A 192 -7.69 0.82 11.01
C TYR A 192 -7.32 -0.26 12.01
N LEU A 193 -6.13 -0.84 11.92
CA LEU A 193 -5.63 -1.80 12.92
C LEU A 193 -5.17 -1.12 14.22
N TRP A 194 -5.27 0.23 14.33
CA TRP A 194 -4.81 1.00 15.48
C TRP A 194 -5.72 0.93 16.71
N TYR A 195 -6.99 0.61 16.53
CA TYR A 195 -7.98 0.77 17.60
C TYR A 195 -8.28 -0.51 18.37
N ASP A 196 -7.87 -1.65 17.87
CA ASP A 196 -8.08 -2.94 18.53
C ASP A 196 -6.74 -3.67 18.66
N ASP A 197 -6.52 -4.31 19.82
CA ASP A 197 -5.38 -5.21 20.09
C ASP A 197 -5.45 -6.40 19.11
N TYR A 198 -5.02 -6.18 17.85
CA TYR A 198 -5.01 -7.21 16.82
C TYR A 198 -3.67 -7.91 16.78
N ASP A 199 -3.68 -9.19 17.11
CA ASP A 199 -2.52 -10.08 16.99
C ASP A 199 -2.71 -10.98 15.76
N PRO A 200 -2.06 -10.71 14.61
CA PRO A 200 -2.23 -11.51 13.41
C PRO A 200 -1.65 -12.90 13.58
N VAL A 201 -2.40 -13.92 13.20
CA VAL A 201 -1.88 -15.28 13.06
C VAL A 201 -1.23 -15.42 11.70
N LEU A 202 0.10 -15.48 11.66
CA LEU A 202 0.86 -15.63 10.42
C LEU A 202 0.75 -17.07 9.91
N PRO A 203 0.55 -17.28 8.58
CA PRO A 203 0.43 -18.62 8.03
C PRO A 203 1.77 -19.38 8.06
N ASP A 204 1.73 -20.68 8.30
CA ASP A 204 2.91 -21.56 8.30
C ASP A 204 3.62 -21.63 6.93
N THR A 205 2.94 -21.20 5.87
CA THR A 205 3.48 -21.12 4.51
C THR A 205 4.38 -19.92 4.29
N LEU A 206 4.45 -18.98 5.26
CA LEU A 206 5.17 -17.72 5.10
C LEU A 206 6.69 -17.93 5.07
N GLU A 207 7.34 -17.38 4.06
CA GLU A 207 8.79 -17.50 3.82
C GLU A 207 9.52 -16.15 3.94
N SER A 208 8.81 -15.03 3.68
CA SER A 208 9.40 -13.70 3.76
C SER A 208 8.40 -12.61 4.12
N VAL A 209 8.94 -11.53 4.69
CA VAL A 209 8.17 -10.36 5.13
C VAL A 209 8.81 -9.10 4.57
N GLY A 210 8.03 -8.28 3.91
CA GLY A 210 8.45 -7.02 3.29
C GLY A 210 8.74 -5.90 4.29
N SER A 211 9.12 -4.76 3.75
CA SER A 211 9.34 -3.55 4.51
C SER A 211 8.02 -2.92 4.94
N TYR A 212 8.02 -2.29 6.10
CA TYR A 212 6.87 -1.55 6.63
C TYR A 212 5.57 -2.38 6.77
N VAL A 213 5.65 -3.71 6.79
CA VAL A 213 4.46 -4.58 6.85
C VAL A 213 3.57 -4.23 8.03
N PHE A 214 4.15 -3.98 9.20
CA PHE A 214 3.44 -3.60 10.42
C PHE A 214 3.70 -2.16 10.83
N TYR A 215 4.07 -1.29 9.90
CA TYR A 215 4.36 0.10 10.20
C TYR A 215 3.13 0.82 10.75
N ASP A 216 3.33 1.52 11.87
CA ASP A 216 2.32 2.42 12.46
C ASP A 216 0.97 1.72 12.70
N CYS A 217 0.97 0.42 13.07
CA CYS A 217 -0.24 -0.35 13.35
C CYS A 217 -0.33 -0.79 14.83
N GLY A 218 -1.53 -1.16 15.27
CA GLY A 218 -1.85 -1.54 16.65
C GLY A 218 -1.45 -2.96 17.06
N VAL A 219 -0.64 -3.65 16.26
CA VAL A 219 -0.19 -5.02 16.57
C VAL A 219 0.62 -5.04 17.85
N THR A 220 0.20 -5.87 18.82
CA THR A 220 0.87 -5.98 20.13
C THR A 220 1.75 -7.21 20.24
N ARG A 221 1.44 -8.28 19.52
CA ARG A 221 2.18 -9.54 19.52
C ARG A 221 2.28 -10.14 18.12
N VAL A 222 3.47 -10.65 17.77
CA VAL A 222 3.70 -11.41 16.54
C VAL A 222 4.53 -12.65 16.83
N THR A 223 4.10 -13.79 16.27
CA THR A 223 4.88 -15.03 16.28
C THR A 223 5.17 -15.42 14.83
N PHE A 224 6.46 -15.49 14.47
CA PHE A 224 6.87 -15.92 13.13
C PHE A 224 6.93 -17.45 13.05
N PRO A 225 6.48 -18.03 11.90
CA PRO A 225 6.71 -19.43 11.61
C PRO A 225 8.21 -19.70 11.36
N ASP A 226 8.63 -20.95 11.54
CA ASP A 226 10.04 -21.37 11.39
C ASP A 226 10.61 -21.20 9.97
N GLY A 227 9.74 -21.00 8.97
CA GLY A 227 10.13 -20.81 7.56
C GLY A 227 10.81 -19.46 7.27
N ILE A 228 10.68 -18.46 8.14
CA ILE A 228 11.24 -17.13 7.94
C ILE A 228 12.74 -17.12 8.20
N THR A 229 13.51 -16.74 7.20
CA THR A 229 14.99 -16.61 7.30
C THR A 229 15.46 -15.17 7.31
N GLU A 230 14.63 -14.23 6.80
CA GLU A 230 14.94 -12.82 6.64
C GLU A 230 13.73 -11.97 6.95
N LEU A 231 13.96 -10.83 7.60
CA LEU A 231 13.02 -9.72 7.75
C LEU A 231 13.51 -8.56 6.88
N SER A 232 12.63 -7.67 6.50
CA SER A 232 12.99 -6.46 5.76
C SER A 232 13.18 -5.26 6.70
N PRO A 233 13.89 -4.20 6.26
CA PRO A 233 13.99 -2.97 7.02
C PRO A 233 12.61 -2.38 7.37
N PHE A 234 12.52 -1.75 8.54
CA PHE A 234 11.29 -1.08 9.03
C PHE A 234 10.07 -1.98 9.23
N THR A 235 10.21 -3.31 9.24
CA THR A 235 9.07 -4.24 9.35
C THR A 235 8.10 -3.88 10.47
N PHE A 236 8.60 -3.46 11.64
CA PHE A 236 7.81 -3.11 12.83
C PHE A 236 7.96 -1.66 13.27
N SER A 237 8.46 -0.78 12.45
CA SER A 237 8.67 0.60 12.87
C SER A 237 7.39 1.28 13.34
N CYS A 238 7.47 2.04 14.44
CA CYS A 238 6.37 2.82 15.01
C CYS A 238 5.15 1.97 15.41
N THR A 239 5.35 0.70 15.80
CA THR A 239 4.25 -0.19 16.22
C THR A 239 4.01 -0.17 17.73
N ALA A 240 2.80 -0.56 18.15
CA ALA A 240 2.48 -0.86 19.53
C ALA A 240 3.07 -2.22 20.02
N LEU A 241 3.95 -2.84 19.26
CA LEU A 241 4.49 -4.18 19.48
C LEU A 241 5.15 -4.31 20.87
N GLN A 242 4.66 -5.22 21.69
CA GLN A 242 5.12 -5.50 23.03
C GLN A 242 5.90 -6.81 23.12
N GLU A 243 5.55 -7.76 22.27
CA GLU A 243 6.14 -9.10 22.25
C GLU A 243 6.31 -9.62 20.82
N VAL A 244 7.48 -10.15 20.50
CA VAL A 244 7.72 -10.83 19.23
C VAL A 244 8.52 -12.11 19.45
N HIS A 245 8.08 -13.20 18.82
CA HIS A 245 8.80 -14.46 18.76
C HIS A 245 9.48 -14.57 17.39
N LEU A 246 10.80 -14.38 17.39
CA LEU A 246 11.63 -14.49 16.20
C LEU A 246 11.96 -15.96 15.90
N PRO A 247 11.97 -16.38 14.62
CA PRO A 247 12.27 -17.78 14.25
C PRO A 247 13.75 -18.10 14.46
N ALA A 248 14.06 -19.34 14.85
CA ALA A 248 15.43 -19.80 15.04
C ALA A 248 16.28 -19.76 13.75
N SER A 249 15.63 -19.76 12.61
CA SER A 249 16.24 -19.64 11.28
C SER A 249 16.75 -18.24 10.93
N LEU A 250 16.34 -17.19 11.67
CA LEU A 250 16.71 -15.81 11.39
C LEU A 250 18.22 -15.60 11.50
N ARG A 251 18.81 -14.90 10.52
CA ARG A 251 20.25 -14.62 10.45
C ARG A 251 20.62 -13.17 10.69
N GLU A 252 19.69 -12.28 10.45
CA GLU A 252 19.90 -10.84 10.56
C GLU A 252 18.64 -10.15 11.07
N ILE A 253 18.82 -9.14 11.93
CA ILE A 253 17.81 -8.13 12.27
C ILE A 253 18.18 -6.91 11.43
N PRO A 254 17.35 -6.51 10.45
CA PRO A 254 17.70 -5.44 9.51
C PRO A 254 17.65 -4.04 10.14
N ASP A 255 18.09 -3.06 9.36
CA ASP A 255 18.09 -1.64 9.76
C ASP A 255 16.66 -1.18 10.12
N TYR A 256 16.52 -0.45 11.23
CA TYR A 256 15.26 0.12 11.71
C TYR A 256 14.12 -0.88 11.95
N CYS A 257 14.40 -2.18 12.03
CA CYS A 257 13.38 -3.24 12.11
C CYS A 257 12.36 -3.02 13.23
N PHE A 258 12.82 -2.62 14.42
CA PHE A 258 12.03 -2.35 15.62
C PHE A 258 12.17 -0.88 16.08
N TRP A 259 12.34 0.03 15.13
CA TRP A 259 12.48 1.45 15.44
C TRP A 259 11.18 2.00 16.03
N ASP A 260 11.28 2.67 17.19
CA ASP A 260 10.14 3.27 17.91
C ASP A 260 9.01 2.27 18.24
N CYS A 261 9.40 1.05 18.64
CA CYS A 261 8.48 0.01 19.14
C CYS A 261 8.31 0.07 20.64
N HIS A 262 7.24 -0.54 21.16
CA HIS A 262 6.98 -0.65 22.61
C HIS A 262 7.45 -1.99 23.21
N LEU A 263 8.42 -2.66 22.60
CA LEU A 263 8.95 -3.93 23.11
C LEU A 263 9.52 -3.74 24.52
N THR A 264 9.14 -4.63 25.44
CA THR A 264 9.67 -4.64 26.82
C THR A 264 10.80 -5.65 26.99
N ALA A 265 10.84 -6.66 26.14
CA ALA A 265 11.88 -7.68 26.09
C ALA A 265 11.89 -8.34 24.70
N LEU A 266 13.07 -8.80 24.28
CA LEU A 266 13.24 -9.55 23.03
C LEU A 266 14.30 -10.64 23.25
N THR A 267 13.97 -11.87 22.88
CA THR A 267 14.96 -12.93 22.77
C THR A 267 15.49 -12.97 21.33
N ILE A 268 16.76 -12.68 21.17
CA ILE A 268 17.45 -12.77 19.86
C ILE A 268 17.89 -14.22 19.66
N PRO A 269 17.50 -14.89 18.57
CA PRO A 269 17.92 -16.26 18.29
C PRO A 269 19.45 -16.39 18.16
N ASP A 270 20.01 -17.52 18.60
CA ASP A 270 21.46 -17.78 18.55
C ASP A 270 22.04 -17.71 17.11
N GLY A 271 21.19 -17.90 16.11
CA GLY A 271 21.56 -17.85 14.69
C GLY A 271 21.79 -16.45 14.13
N VAL A 272 21.39 -15.38 14.85
CA VAL A 272 21.53 -14.01 14.39
C VAL A 272 23.00 -13.57 14.49
N THR A 273 23.56 -13.21 13.36
CA THR A 273 24.97 -12.80 13.23
C THR A 273 25.14 -11.30 12.98
N ARG A 274 24.06 -10.59 12.63
CA ARG A 274 24.05 -9.15 12.35
C ARG A 274 22.83 -8.48 12.93
N ILE A 275 23.04 -7.28 13.48
CA ILE A 275 21.99 -6.34 13.86
C ILE A 275 22.26 -5.05 13.09
N GLY A 276 21.28 -4.60 12.33
CA GLY A 276 21.34 -3.44 11.46
C GLY A 276 21.36 -2.12 12.23
N ALA A 277 21.61 -1.04 11.48
CA ALA A 277 21.65 0.30 12.04
C ALA A 277 20.28 0.68 12.63
N GLN A 278 20.30 1.24 13.85
CA GLN A 278 19.11 1.73 14.56
C GLN A 278 17.96 0.71 14.68
N ALA A 279 18.27 -0.59 14.60
CA ALA A 279 17.27 -1.66 14.65
C ALA A 279 16.38 -1.58 15.91
N PHE A 280 16.87 -1.03 17.01
CA PHE A 280 16.18 -0.88 18.30
C PHE A 280 16.16 0.57 18.81
N ASN A 281 16.30 1.56 17.96
CA ASN A 281 16.27 2.95 18.39
C ASN A 281 14.85 3.36 18.78
N GLY A 282 14.69 4.05 19.91
CA GLY A 282 13.37 4.43 20.45
C GLY A 282 12.77 3.40 21.42
N PHE A 283 13.57 2.42 21.83
CA PHE A 283 13.23 1.33 22.75
C PHE A 283 13.15 1.80 24.20
#